data_1f78e72bee0434035ae387e3eee1fcf2
#
_entry.id   1f78e72bee0434035ae387e3eee1fcf2
#
_cell.length_a   1.000
_cell.length_b   1.000
_cell.length_c   1.000
_cell.angle_alpha   90.00
_cell.angle_beta   90.00
_cell.angle_gamma   90.00
#
_symmetry.space_group_name_H-M   'P 1'
#
loop_
_entity.id
_entity.type
_entity.pdbx_description
1 polymer ?
#
loop_
_entity_poly.entity_id
_entity_poly.type
_entity_poly.pdbx_seq_one_letter_code
_entity_poly.pdbx_strand_id
1 'polypeptide(L)'
;MKITSYGLFWRRDAISWEPGSGNRDTFRLLGRFGANRPGIKIADFRHQQGIYILFDDYGPSYVGLTRKQGLGKRLKDHTTDDLKDGWDRFSWFGFNEIGAPKPNGIRQMLALENEISDNTQATIGDLEALLIRAIGPKLNTAWMKFKNADHWDQVADYEEETYLPRVTKE
;
A
#
# COMPACT_ATOMS: atom_id res chain seq x y z
N MET A 1 12.58 -13.18 0.76
CA MET A 1 11.65 -12.04 0.97
C MET A 1 10.58 -12.13 -0.11
N LYS A 2 9.32 -12.03 0.27
CA LYS A 2 8.19 -12.16 -0.68
C LYS A 2 7.33 -10.91 -0.60
N ILE A 3 7.11 -10.23 -1.72
CA ILE A 3 6.11 -9.17 -1.82
C ILE A 3 4.74 -9.84 -1.88
N THR A 4 3.84 -9.49 -0.97
CA THR A 4 2.50 -10.08 -0.82
C THR A 4 1.40 -9.18 -1.39
N SER A 5 1.66 -7.86 -1.39
CA SER A 5 0.72 -6.85 -1.86
C SER A 5 1.47 -5.58 -2.25
N TYR A 6 0.88 -4.77 -3.13
CA TYR A 6 1.45 -3.49 -3.53
C TYR A 6 0.37 -2.52 -4.00
N GLY A 7 0.68 -1.23 -3.90
CA GLY A 7 -0.10 -0.14 -4.47
C GLY A 7 0.80 0.80 -5.27
N LEU A 8 0.30 1.32 -6.38
CA LEU A 8 1.06 2.18 -7.27
C LEU A 8 0.42 3.56 -7.38
N PHE A 9 1.25 4.60 -7.23
CA PHE A 9 0.90 6.00 -7.44
C PHE A 9 -0.35 6.44 -6.66
N TRP A 10 -0.48 5.97 -5.42
CA TRP A 10 -1.52 6.43 -4.53
C TRP A 10 -1.31 7.91 -4.22
N ARG A 11 -2.40 8.66 -4.19
CA ARG A 11 -2.35 10.11 -4.01
C ARG A 11 -2.32 10.47 -2.54
N ARG A 12 -1.44 11.41 -2.18
CA ARG A 12 -1.33 11.95 -0.83
C ARG A 12 -2.60 12.68 -0.40
N ASP A 13 -3.18 13.49 -1.30
CA ASP A 13 -4.38 14.29 -1.05
C ASP A 13 -5.68 13.46 -0.96
N ALA A 14 -5.63 12.18 -1.36
CA ALA A 14 -6.74 11.24 -1.22
C ALA A 14 -6.80 10.56 0.16
N ILE A 15 -5.97 10.97 1.11
CA ILE A 15 -5.90 10.42 2.46
C ILE A 15 -6.23 11.52 3.47
N SER A 16 -7.20 11.27 4.34
CA SER A 16 -7.49 12.14 5.49
C SER A 16 -6.48 11.86 6.61
N TRP A 17 -5.34 12.57 6.60
CA TRP A 17 -4.24 12.37 7.53
C TRP A 17 -4.57 12.72 8.98
N GLU A 18 -5.52 13.63 9.18
CA GLU A 18 -5.98 14.10 10.48
C GLU A 18 -7.50 14.06 10.53
N PRO A 19 -8.11 12.87 10.56
CA PRO A 19 -9.54 12.74 10.72
C PRO A 19 -9.95 13.37 12.07
N GLY A 20 -11.03 14.13 12.07
CA GLY A 20 -11.55 14.80 13.26
C GLY A 20 -11.86 13.83 14.41
N SER A 21 -12.19 14.38 15.57
CA SER A 21 -12.57 13.62 16.77
C SER A 21 -13.83 12.78 16.53
N GLY A 22 -13.86 11.55 17.05
CA GLY A 22 -14.97 10.61 16.96
C GLY A 22 -14.50 9.17 16.79
N ASN A 23 -15.37 8.29 16.27
CA ASN A 23 -15.02 6.87 16.02
C ASN A 23 -13.88 6.66 14.99
N ARG A 24 -13.32 7.73 14.43
CA ARG A 24 -12.20 7.75 13.50
C ARG A 24 -10.99 8.49 14.07
N ASP A 25 -10.59 8.19 15.29
CA ASP A 25 -9.41 8.81 15.93
C ASP A 25 -8.11 8.55 15.17
N THR A 26 -8.11 7.62 14.23
CA THR A 26 -6.95 7.27 13.41
C THR A 26 -7.32 7.32 11.94
N PHE A 27 -6.48 7.98 11.13
CA PHE A 27 -6.63 7.92 9.69
C PHE A 27 -6.54 6.49 9.16
N ARG A 28 -7.04 6.25 7.95
CA ARG A 28 -6.99 4.97 7.27
C ARG A 28 -6.15 5.07 6.00
N LEU A 29 -5.46 4.00 5.67
CA LEU A 29 -4.74 3.84 4.42
C LEU A 29 -5.40 2.69 3.65
N LEU A 30 -6.56 2.98 3.05
CA LEU A 30 -7.40 1.97 2.44
C LEU A 30 -7.02 1.67 0.99
N GLY A 31 -6.99 0.38 0.68
CA GLY A 31 -6.93 -0.11 -0.69
C GLY A 31 -8.04 -1.11 -0.97
N ARG A 32 -8.45 -1.19 -2.21
CA ARG A 32 -9.39 -2.17 -2.72
C ARG A 32 -8.74 -3.17 -3.66
N PHE A 33 -9.20 -4.41 -3.60
CA PHE A 33 -8.86 -5.45 -4.55
C PHE A 33 -10.12 -5.92 -5.28
N GLY A 34 -10.06 -5.85 -6.61
CA GLY A 34 -11.18 -6.24 -7.46
C GLY A 34 -11.99 -5.05 -7.99
N ALA A 35 -12.96 -5.38 -8.84
CA ALA A 35 -13.84 -4.40 -9.46
C ALA A 35 -14.81 -3.78 -8.43
N ASN A 36 -15.33 -2.60 -8.73
CA ASN A 36 -16.34 -1.91 -7.93
C ASN A 36 -17.71 -2.64 -8.01
N ARG A 37 -17.84 -3.76 -7.29
CA ARG A 37 -19.03 -4.64 -7.25
C ARG A 37 -19.17 -5.25 -5.84
N PRO A 38 -20.34 -5.83 -5.49
CA PRO A 38 -20.50 -6.59 -4.26
C PRO A 38 -19.43 -7.66 -4.10
N GLY A 39 -18.92 -7.87 -2.89
CA GLY A 39 -17.84 -8.80 -2.58
C GLY A 39 -16.42 -8.23 -2.82
N ILE A 40 -16.30 -6.92 -3.03
CA ILE A 40 -15.00 -6.25 -3.09
C ILE A 40 -14.22 -6.46 -1.78
N LYS A 41 -12.92 -6.67 -1.90
CA LYS A 41 -12.04 -6.74 -0.72
C LYS A 41 -11.47 -5.36 -0.43
N ILE A 42 -11.57 -4.92 0.82
CA ILE A 42 -10.96 -3.69 1.33
C ILE A 42 -9.97 -4.05 2.44
N ALA A 43 -8.79 -3.45 2.40
CA ALA A 43 -7.79 -3.62 3.44
C ALA A 43 -7.20 -2.26 3.87
N ASP A 44 -6.81 -2.18 5.15
CA ASP A 44 -6.13 -1.02 5.72
C ASP A 44 -4.63 -1.31 5.83
N PHE A 45 -3.84 -0.62 5.03
CA PHE A 45 -2.40 -0.80 4.89
C PHE A 45 -1.55 0.04 5.85
N ARG A 46 -2.14 0.73 6.83
CA ARG A 46 -1.37 1.54 7.80
C ARG A 46 -0.26 0.75 8.49
N HIS A 47 -0.50 -0.51 8.77
CA HIS A 47 0.44 -1.41 9.45
C HIS A 47 1.27 -2.27 8.50
N GLN A 48 1.20 -2.04 7.20
CA GLN A 48 2.02 -2.75 6.22
C GLN A 48 3.50 -2.42 6.45
N GLN A 49 4.34 -3.44 6.31
CA GLN A 49 5.80 -3.30 6.35
C GLN A 49 6.36 -3.59 4.95
N GLY A 50 7.35 -2.83 4.55
CA GLY A 50 7.92 -3.00 3.22
C GLY A 50 8.68 -1.77 2.71
N ILE A 51 8.79 -1.68 1.41
CA ILE A 51 9.45 -0.57 0.70
C ILE A 51 8.35 0.38 0.21
N TYR A 52 8.61 1.67 0.27
CA TYR A 52 7.78 2.69 -0.38
C TYR A 52 8.64 3.67 -1.14
N ILE A 53 8.04 4.29 -2.16
CA ILE A 53 8.69 5.27 -3.02
C ILE A 53 7.76 6.49 -3.06
N LEU A 54 8.30 7.66 -2.76
CA LEU A 54 7.61 8.93 -2.90
C LEU A 54 7.92 9.51 -4.28
N PHE A 55 6.95 10.21 -4.85
CA PHE A 55 7.04 10.83 -6.16
C PHE A 55 6.58 12.29 -6.09
N ASP A 56 7.25 13.11 -6.86
CA ASP A 56 6.85 14.47 -7.21
C ASP A 56 6.50 14.56 -8.71
N ASP A 57 6.36 15.76 -9.24
CA ASP A 57 6.07 15.99 -10.68
C ASP A 57 7.20 15.53 -11.61
N TYR A 58 8.42 15.37 -11.09
CA TYR A 58 9.61 15.02 -11.87
C TYR A 58 9.95 13.53 -11.80
N GLY A 59 9.33 12.80 -10.89
CA GLY A 59 9.53 11.36 -10.74
C GLY A 59 9.77 10.91 -9.30
N PRO A 60 10.49 9.80 -9.08
CA PRO A 60 10.80 9.33 -7.74
C PRO A 60 11.69 10.32 -6.98
N SER A 61 11.21 10.83 -5.85
CA SER A 61 11.93 11.78 -5.01
C SER A 61 12.57 11.14 -3.77
N TYR A 62 12.00 10.03 -3.26
CA TYR A 62 12.52 9.37 -2.08
C TYR A 62 12.15 7.88 -2.07
N VAL A 63 13.06 7.03 -1.56
CA VAL A 63 12.82 5.62 -1.29
C VAL A 63 13.01 5.35 0.20
N GLY A 64 12.03 4.73 0.82
CA GLY A 64 12.07 4.40 2.24
C GLY A 64 11.69 2.95 2.53
N LEU A 65 12.06 2.50 3.73
CA LEU A 65 11.75 1.17 4.24
C LEU A 65 11.02 1.28 5.57
N THR A 66 9.95 0.50 5.73
CA THR A 66 9.27 0.36 7.02
C THR A 66 9.64 -0.98 7.66
N ARG A 67 10.05 -0.95 8.92
CA ARG A 67 10.38 -2.17 9.69
C ARG A 67 9.45 -2.32 10.90
N LYS A 68 9.64 -1.49 11.94
CA LYS A 68 8.85 -1.53 13.18
C LYS A 68 7.62 -0.62 13.14
N GLN A 69 7.74 0.51 12.47
CA GLN A 69 6.62 1.42 12.21
C GLN A 69 5.93 1.01 10.93
N GLY A 70 4.62 0.94 10.90
CA GLY A 70 3.87 0.65 9.69
C GLY A 70 3.97 1.77 8.64
N LEU A 71 3.60 1.43 7.41
CA LEU A 71 3.62 2.33 6.25
C LEU A 71 2.89 3.64 6.53
N GLY A 72 1.68 3.58 7.10
CA GLY A 72 0.90 4.78 7.40
C GLY A 72 1.62 5.75 8.32
N LYS A 73 2.26 5.27 9.39
CA LYS A 73 3.00 6.14 10.31
C LYS A 73 4.15 6.85 9.60
N ARG A 74 4.93 6.13 8.78
CA ARG A 74 6.05 6.71 8.01
C ARG A 74 5.58 7.76 7.02
N LEU A 75 4.52 7.46 6.26
CA LEU A 75 3.95 8.43 5.32
C LEU A 75 3.39 9.66 6.04
N LYS A 76 2.71 9.47 7.18
CA LYS A 76 2.23 10.60 8.00
C LYS A 76 3.39 11.46 8.50
N ASP A 77 4.50 10.88 8.97
CA ASP A 77 5.68 11.63 9.38
C ASP A 77 6.19 12.52 8.23
N HIS A 78 6.22 11.98 7.00
CA HIS A 78 6.61 12.73 5.78
C HIS A 78 5.62 13.82 5.34
N THR A 79 4.47 13.96 5.96
CA THR A 79 3.60 15.12 5.73
C THR A 79 4.05 16.36 6.52
N THR A 80 4.95 16.19 7.51
CA THR A 80 5.35 17.26 8.43
C THR A 80 6.86 17.42 8.57
N ASP A 81 7.67 16.45 8.13
CA ASP A 81 9.13 16.49 8.18
C ASP A 81 9.74 17.23 6.96
N ASP A 82 11.05 17.11 6.77
CA ASP A 82 11.80 17.78 5.68
C ASP A 82 11.36 17.37 4.28
N LEU A 83 10.62 16.25 4.15
CA LEU A 83 10.08 15.76 2.88
C LEU A 83 8.67 16.29 2.56
N LYS A 84 8.07 17.08 3.46
CA LYS A 84 6.64 17.49 3.40
C LYS A 84 6.20 18.10 2.06
N ASP A 85 7.08 18.83 1.39
CA ASP A 85 6.78 19.53 0.15
C ASP A 85 7.37 18.82 -1.10
N GLY A 86 7.99 17.65 -0.91
CA GLY A 86 8.73 16.93 -1.95
C GLY A 86 8.00 15.73 -2.53
N TRP A 87 6.69 15.59 -2.29
CA TRP A 87 5.91 14.47 -2.84
C TRP A 87 4.41 14.74 -2.84
N ASP A 88 3.73 14.18 -3.84
CA ASP A 88 2.28 14.20 -4.00
C ASP A 88 1.67 12.81 -4.16
N ARG A 89 2.49 11.83 -4.51
CA ARG A 89 2.11 10.43 -4.75
C ARG A 89 3.11 9.48 -4.12
N PHE A 90 2.68 8.25 -3.88
CA PHE A 90 3.56 7.19 -3.41
C PHE A 90 3.16 5.83 -3.98
N SER A 91 4.15 4.98 -4.16
CA SER A 91 3.97 3.54 -4.41
C SER A 91 4.54 2.76 -3.23
N TRP A 92 3.99 1.58 -2.96
CA TRP A 92 4.45 0.76 -1.86
C TRP A 92 4.41 -0.73 -2.23
N PHE A 93 5.28 -1.50 -1.60
CA PHE A 93 5.48 -2.94 -1.82
C PHE A 93 5.60 -3.61 -0.45
N GLY A 94 4.57 -4.37 -0.09
CA GLY A 94 4.38 -4.89 1.25
C GLY A 94 4.77 -6.35 1.41
N PHE A 95 5.27 -6.69 2.59
CA PHE A 95 5.72 -8.03 2.96
C PHE A 95 4.75 -8.75 3.90
N ASN A 96 3.93 -8.02 4.65
CA ASN A 96 2.95 -8.62 5.54
C ASN A 96 1.78 -9.18 4.75
N GLU A 97 1.30 -10.35 5.13
CA GLU A 97 0.09 -10.93 4.57
C GLU A 97 -1.15 -10.18 5.04
N ILE A 98 -2.22 -10.31 4.26
CA ILE A 98 -3.50 -9.69 4.54
C ILE A 98 -4.38 -10.71 5.23
N GLY A 99 -4.84 -10.37 6.43
CA GLY A 99 -5.66 -11.24 7.26
C GLY A 99 -7.12 -11.31 6.82
N ALA A 100 -7.90 -12.05 7.60
CA ALA A 100 -9.35 -12.13 7.46
C ALA A 100 -10.02 -10.76 7.71
N PRO A 101 -11.22 -10.53 7.15
CA PRO A 101 -11.96 -9.31 7.39
C PRO A 101 -12.36 -9.19 8.87
N LYS A 102 -12.29 -7.97 9.40
CA LYS A 102 -12.87 -7.63 10.71
C LYS A 102 -14.40 -7.53 10.61
N PRO A 103 -15.14 -7.41 11.74
CA PRO A 103 -16.59 -7.27 11.73
C PRO A 103 -17.12 -6.10 10.86
N ASN A 104 -16.30 -5.08 10.62
CA ASN A 104 -16.58 -3.97 9.70
C ASN A 104 -16.26 -4.28 8.23
N GLY A 105 -15.83 -5.50 7.91
CA GLY A 105 -15.47 -5.96 6.57
C GLY A 105 -14.07 -5.53 6.10
N ILE A 106 -13.34 -4.72 6.87
CA ILE A 106 -11.99 -4.26 6.50
C ILE A 106 -10.95 -5.28 6.97
N ARG A 107 -10.06 -5.68 6.06
CA ARG A 107 -8.93 -6.55 6.34
C ARG A 107 -7.77 -5.76 6.93
N GLN A 108 -6.96 -6.39 7.75
CA GLN A 108 -5.76 -5.78 8.32
C GLN A 108 -4.53 -6.65 8.06
N MET A 109 -3.36 -6.03 8.16
CA MET A 109 -2.09 -6.74 8.00
C MET A 109 -1.88 -7.71 9.17
N LEU A 110 -1.40 -8.92 8.84
CA LEU A 110 -0.89 -9.87 9.83
C LEU A 110 0.54 -9.46 10.21
N ALA A 111 0.92 -9.70 11.45
CA ALA A 111 2.32 -9.57 11.85
C ALA A 111 3.18 -10.57 11.06
N LEU A 112 4.38 -10.15 10.64
CA LEU A 112 5.36 -11.09 10.10
C LEU A 112 5.74 -12.06 11.22
N GLU A 113 5.32 -13.30 11.13
CA GLU A 113 5.93 -14.39 11.89
C GLU A 113 7.32 -14.59 11.32
N ASN A 114 8.32 -14.61 12.21
CA ASN A 114 9.74 -14.66 11.91
C ASN A 114 10.04 -15.68 10.81
N GLU A 115 10.79 -15.23 9.85
CA GLU A 115 11.67 -15.89 8.88
C GLU A 115 11.34 -15.58 7.44
N ILE A 116 12.17 -14.72 6.92
CA ILE A 116 12.41 -14.53 5.49
C ILE A 116 13.09 -15.79 4.98
N SER A 117 12.33 -16.74 4.45
CA SER A 117 12.92 -17.89 3.76
C SER A 117 13.41 -17.44 2.38
N ASP A 118 14.72 -17.48 2.21
CA ASP A 118 15.40 -17.06 0.98
C ASP A 118 15.19 -18.05 -0.16
N ASN A 119 14.23 -17.77 -1.01
CA ASN A 119 14.31 -18.25 -2.38
C ASN A 119 14.91 -17.12 -3.24
N THR A 120 16.21 -17.19 -3.50
CA THR A 120 16.99 -16.16 -4.20
C THR A 120 16.42 -15.80 -5.57
N GLN A 121 15.94 -16.78 -6.34
CA GLN A 121 15.35 -16.51 -7.66
C GLN A 121 14.01 -15.77 -7.58
N ALA A 122 13.17 -16.12 -6.62
CA ALA A 122 11.90 -15.40 -6.40
C ALA A 122 12.19 -13.97 -5.93
N THR A 123 13.19 -13.77 -5.09
CA THR A 123 13.61 -12.44 -4.62
C THR A 123 14.15 -11.58 -5.78
N ILE A 124 14.95 -12.14 -6.68
CA ILE A 124 15.47 -11.42 -7.86
C ILE A 124 14.31 -11.02 -8.78
N GLY A 125 13.38 -11.93 -9.05
CA GLY A 125 12.19 -11.62 -9.86
C GLY A 125 11.29 -10.56 -9.25
N ASP A 126 11.11 -10.57 -7.95
CA ASP A 126 10.33 -9.54 -7.22
C ASP A 126 11.05 -8.18 -7.25
N LEU A 127 12.40 -8.15 -7.12
CA LEU A 127 13.18 -6.91 -7.24
C LEU A 127 13.13 -6.33 -8.66
N GLU A 128 13.23 -7.16 -9.69
CA GLU A 128 13.09 -6.73 -11.08
C GLU A 128 11.69 -6.14 -11.34
N ALA A 129 10.64 -6.84 -10.94
CA ALA A 129 9.27 -6.38 -11.06
C ALA A 129 9.04 -5.05 -10.29
N LEU A 130 9.63 -4.92 -9.10
CA LEU A 130 9.61 -3.69 -8.31
C LEU A 130 10.25 -2.52 -9.07
N LEU A 131 11.44 -2.71 -9.60
CA LEU A 131 12.16 -1.65 -10.32
C LEU A 131 11.42 -1.24 -11.58
N ILE A 132 10.92 -2.18 -12.37
CA ILE A 132 10.14 -1.89 -13.58
C ILE A 132 8.87 -1.11 -13.25
N ARG A 133 8.15 -1.50 -12.21
CA ARG A 133 6.90 -0.83 -11.83
C ARG A 133 7.10 0.52 -11.16
N ALA A 134 8.17 0.66 -10.39
CA ALA A 134 8.46 1.90 -9.68
C ALA A 134 9.05 2.98 -10.61
N ILE A 135 9.90 2.58 -11.56
CA ILE A 135 10.63 3.49 -12.45
C ILE A 135 9.87 3.70 -13.77
N GLY A 136 9.12 2.68 -14.25
CA GLY A 136 8.40 2.73 -15.52
C GLY A 136 9.32 2.93 -16.74
N PRO A 137 10.42 2.15 -16.88
CA PRO A 137 11.40 2.41 -17.93
C PRO A 137 10.80 2.14 -19.30
N LYS A 138 10.98 3.08 -20.25
CA LYS A 138 10.34 3.09 -21.57
C LYS A 138 10.62 1.84 -22.42
N LEU A 139 11.75 1.17 -22.22
CA LEU A 139 12.18 0.01 -22.99
C LEU A 139 11.66 -1.32 -22.42
N ASN A 140 11.12 -1.31 -21.21
CA ASN A 140 10.49 -2.50 -20.65
C ASN A 140 9.06 -2.63 -21.19
N THR A 141 8.89 -3.38 -22.27
CA THR A 141 7.60 -3.63 -22.90
C THR A 141 6.80 -4.76 -22.24
N ALA A 142 7.48 -5.66 -21.51
CA ALA A 142 6.84 -6.71 -20.74
C ALA A 142 6.49 -6.19 -19.34
N TRP A 143 5.20 -6.21 -19.00
CA TRP A 143 4.72 -5.92 -17.65
C TRP A 143 5.03 -7.11 -16.74
N MET A 144 6.13 -7.04 -16.04
CA MET A 144 6.44 -8.02 -15.00
C MET A 144 5.42 -7.91 -13.88
N LYS A 145 4.85 -9.04 -13.49
CA LYS A 145 3.94 -9.15 -12.33
C LYS A 145 4.68 -9.84 -11.19
N PHE A 146 4.42 -9.38 -9.97
CA PHE A 146 4.80 -10.16 -8.81
C PHE A 146 4.05 -11.50 -8.84
N LYS A 147 4.77 -12.61 -8.68
CA LYS A 147 4.17 -13.94 -8.79
C LYS A 147 3.11 -14.21 -7.71
N ASN A 148 3.30 -13.63 -6.53
CA ASN A 148 2.50 -13.91 -5.34
C ASN A 148 2.07 -12.63 -4.60
N ALA A 149 1.92 -11.50 -5.31
CA ALA A 149 1.46 -10.26 -4.71
C ALA A 149 0.25 -9.69 -5.46
N ASP A 150 -0.77 -9.32 -4.71
CA ASP A 150 -1.96 -8.66 -5.23
C ASP A 150 -1.70 -7.17 -5.41
N HIS A 151 -2.19 -6.62 -6.51
CA HIS A 151 -2.24 -5.17 -6.74
C HIS A 151 -3.50 -4.60 -6.05
N TRP A 152 -3.31 -3.57 -5.27
CA TRP A 152 -4.38 -2.88 -4.56
C TRP A 152 -4.51 -1.46 -5.06
N ASP A 153 -5.71 -1.10 -5.50
CA ASP A 153 -6.06 0.27 -5.83
C ASP A 153 -6.41 1.03 -4.55
N GLN A 154 -6.03 2.30 -4.50
CA GLN A 154 -6.35 3.16 -3.38
C GLN A 154 -7.87 3.34 -3.25
N VAL A 155 -8.35 3.41 -2.02
CA VAL A 155 -9.67 3.96 -1.68
C VAL A 155 -9.43 5.33 -1.06
N ALA A 156 -9.86 6.38 -1.74
CA ALA A 156 -9.79 7.74 -1.22
C ALA A 156 -10.79 7.91 -0.06
N ASP A 157 -10.51 8.84 0.85
CA ASP A 157 -11.37 9.12 2.01
C ASP A 157 -12.81 9.43 1.58
N TYR A 158 -12.99 10.24 0.53
CA TYR A 158 -14.30 10.59 -0.03
C TYR A 158 -15.01 9.43 -0.76
N GLU A 159 -14.32 8.30 -1.02
CA GLU A 159 -14.88 7.10 -1.65
C GLU A 159 -15.30 6.02 -0.64
N GLU A 160 -14.97 6.18 0.65
CA GLU A 160 -15.26 5.16 1.67
C GLU A 160 -16.74 4.79 1.71
N GLU A 161 -17.64 5.77 1.63
CA GLU A 161 -19.09 5.53 1.64
C GLU A 161 -19.56 4.71 0.43
N THR A 162 -18.82 4.78 -0.68
CA THR A 162 -19.13 4.01 -1.90
C THR A 162 -18.71 2.56 -1.79
N TYR A 163 -17.51 2.30 -1.23
CA TYR A 163 -16.91 0.96 -1.24
C TYR A 163 -17.23 0.14 0.01
N LEU A 164 -17.25 0.75 1.20
CA LEU A 164 -17.46 0.01 2.45
C LEU A 164 -18.79 -0.77 2.52
N PRO A 165 -19.93 -0.27 1.99
CA PRO A 165 -21.16 -1.05 1.97
C PRO A 165 -21.11 -2.33 1.12
N ARG A 166 -20.13 -2.43 0.22
CA ARG A 166 -19.95 -3.57 -0.72
C ARG A 166 -19.01 -4.65 -0.22
N VAL A 167 -18.38 -4.41 0.94
CA VAL A 167 -17.49 -5.38 1.57
C VAL A 167 -18.31 -6.57 2.04
N THR A 168 -17.89 -7.78 1.68
CA THR A 168 -18.50 -9.00 2.19
C THR A 168 -18.13 -9.15 3.67
N LYS A 169 -19.13 -9.24 4.53
CA LYS A 169 -18.96 -9.63 5.93
C LYS A 169 -18.97 -11.16 5.94
N GLU A 170 -17.85 -11.78 6.32
CA GLU A 170 -17.78 -13.21 6.62
C GLU A 170 -18.21 -13.46 8.05
#